data_afd97eaf836474b5e821f46453a87294
#
_entry.id   afd97eaf836474b5e821f46453a87294
#
_cell.length_a   1.000
_cell.length_b   1.000
_cell.length_c   1.000
_cell.angle_alpha   90.00
_cell.angle_beta   90.00
_cell.angle_gamma   90.00
#
_symmetry.space_group_name_H-M   'P 1'
#
loop_
_entity.id
_entity.type
_entity.pdbx_description
1 polymer ?
#
loop_
_entity_poly.entity_id
_entity_poly.type
_entity_poly.pdbx_seq_one_letter_code
_entity_poly.pdbx_strand_id
1 'polypeptide(L)'
;SERHIAILSRRPLLGVRTHDDLTFPYLGGRETVKRGLLEAGVETRDGVVTIFALHLKSRLTENESDPGSSVRRAAEATAVRDRVLARCPEPASARFIIVGDCNDGRNSRAAAALQRRGKVEIANLLPAADSRGEAWTHAYRRDESYSRVDLIFVSTGLLSWVVGREAHVHDLPEV
;
A
#
# COMPACT_ATOMS: atom_id res chain seq x y z
N SER A 1 -12.64 -16.46 7.31
CA SER A 1 -11.93 -16.79 6.06
C SER A 1 -10.58 -16.06 6.08
N GLU A 2 -9.53 -16.81 5.83
CA GLU A 2 -8.21 -16.22 5.62
C GLU A 2 -8.21 -15.42 4.32
N ARG A 3 -7.66 -14.22 4.37
CA ARG A 3 -7.50 -13.37 3.19
C ARG A 3 -6.02 -13.24 2.92
N HIS A 4 -5.61 -13.56 1.70
CA HIS A 4 -4.23 -13.55 1.27
C HIS A 4 -3.96 -12.42 0.28
N ILE A 5 -2.68 -12.06 0.14
CA ILE A 5 -2.19 -11.12 -0.87
C ILE A 5 -1.54 -11.97 -1.97
N ALA A 6 -1.74 -11.57 -3.23
CA ALA A 6 -1.11 -12.22 -4.37
C ALA A 6 -0.59 -11.18 -5.37
N ILE A 7 0.46 -11.54 -6.09
CA ILE A 7 0.99 -10.78 -7.22
C ILE A 7 0.93 -11.68 -8.45
N LEU A 8 0.28 -11.20 -9.50
CA LEU A 8 0.28 -11.83 -10.83
C LEU A 8 1.23 -11.05 -11.73
N SER A 9 2.11 -11.74 -12.42
CA SER A 9 3.08 -11.12 -13.32
C SER A 9 3.26 -11.92 -14.61
N ARG A 10 3.41 -11.20 -15.73
CA ARG A 10 3.83 -11.80 -17.02
C ARG A 10 5.34 -12.04 -17.07
N ARG A 11 6.10 -11.48 -16.14
CA ARG A 11 7.54 -11.67 -16.01
C ARG A 11 7.83 -12.54 -14.79
N PRO A 12 8.96 -13.26 -14.76
CA PRO A 12 9.39 -13.98 -13.57
C PRO A 12 9.49 -13.03 -12.38
N LEU A 13 8.99 -13.48 -11.22
CA LEU A 13 9.13 -12.77 -9.95
C LEU A 13 10.43 -13.22 -9.28
N LEU A 14 11.21 -12.27 -8.81
CA LEU A 14 12.50 -12.48 -8.16
C LEU A 14 12.37 -12.30 -6.65
N GLY A 15 13.05 -13.14 -5.88
CA GLY A 15 13.21 -12.96 -4.44
C GLY A 15 11.89 -12.83 -3.67
N VAL A 16 10.86 -13.57 -4.07
CA VAL A 16 9.54 -13.53 -3.43
C VAL A 16 9.64 -13.87 -1.95
N ARG A 17 9.09 -12.99 -1.11
CA ARG A 17 9.10 -13.14 0.36
C ARG A 17 7.76 -12.74 0.93
N THR A 18 7.26 -13.51 1.89
CA THR A 18 6.15 -13.14 2.74
C THR A 18 6.68 -12.66 4.08
N HIS A 19 6.27 -11.47 4.51
CA HIS A 19 6.56 -10.92 5.83
C HIS A 19 5.30 -11.03 6.67
N ASP A 20 5.15 -12.09 7.40
CA ASP A 20 4.02 -12.42 8.30
C ASP A 20 4.35 -12.17 9.77
N ASP A 21 5.62 -11.81 10.05
CA ASP A 21 6.17 -11.51 11.36
C ASP A 21 6.02 -10.03 11.80
N LEU A 22 5.32 -9.20 11.01
CA LEU A 22 5.18 -7.78 11.29
C LEU A 22 4.29 -7.53 12.50
N THR A 23 4.87 -7.05 13.58
CA THR A 23 4.14 -6.70 14.81
C THR A 23 4.16 -5.20 15.08
N PHE A 24 3.12 -4.72 15.77
CA PHE A 24 2.99 -3.31 16.15
C PHE A 24 2.30 -3.16 17.51
N PRO A 25 2.53 -2.06 18.25
CA PRO A 25 1.79 -1.78 19.47
C PRO A 25 0.36 -1.34 19.13
N TYR A 26 -0.61 -1.86 19.88
CA TYR A 26 -2.02 -1.52 19.71
C TYR A 26 -2.79 -1.65 21.01
N LEU A 27 -3.44 -0.56 21.48
CA LEU A 27 -4.30 -0.49 22.66
C LEU A 27 -3.70 -1.19 23.91
N GLY A 28 -2.44 -0.89 24.20
CA GLY A 28 -1.72 -1.43 25.37
C GLY A 28 -1.12 -2.83 25.18
N GLY A 29 -1.34 -3.47 24.04
CA GLY A 29 -0.78 -4.77 23.69
C GLY A 29 0.09 -4.72 22.41
N ARG A 30 0.40 -5.90 21.88
CA ARG A 30 1.04 -6.10 20.58
C ARG A 30 0.14 -6.93 19.69
N GLU A 31 0.05 -6.52 18.45
CA GLU A 31 -0.72 -7.18 17.41
C GLU A 31 0.16 -7.47 16.20
N THR A 32 -0.29 -8.34 15.31
CA THR A 32 0.38 -8.68 14.06
C THR A 32 -0.41 -8.15 12.87
N VAL A 33 0.28 -7.73 11.82
CA VAL A 33 -0.32 -7.38 10.53
C VAL A 33 -0.96 -8.64 9.94
N LYS A 34 -2.29 -8.72 10.01
CA LYS A 34 -3.04 -9.97 9.75
C LYS A 34 -2.80 -10.59 8.37
N ARG A 35 -2.57 -9.77 7.37
CA ARG A 35 -2.40 -10.23 5.99
C ARG A 35 -0.93 -10.23 5.56
N GLY A 36 -0.04 -9.80 6.47
CA GLY A 36 1.38 -9.70 6.18
C GLY A 36 1.70 -8.62 5.12
N LEU A 37 2.87 -8.76 4.53
CA LEU A 37 3.35 -7.95 3.42
C LEU A 37 4.02 -8.90 2.42
N LEU A 38 3.67 -8.83 1.15
CA LEU A 38 4.28 -9.63 0.11
C LEU A 38 5.31 -8.78 -0.64
N GLU A 39 6.57 -9.24 -0.66
CA GLU A 39 7.68 -8.63 -1.39
C GLU A 39 8.01 -9.48 -2.62
N ALA A 40 8.17 -8.85 -3.78
CA ALA A 40 8.67 -9.49 -4.98
C ALA A 40 9.46 -8.49 -5.85
N GLY A 41 10.57 -8.94 -6.44
CA GLY A 41 11.30 -8.19 -7.45
C GLY A 41 10.75 -8.46 -8.85
N VAL A 42 10.70 -7.43 -9.68
CA VAL A 42 10.41 -7.53 -11.12
C VAL A 42 11.58 -6.95 -11.90
N GLU A 43 12.14 -7.75 -12.80
CA GLU A 43 13.21 -7.29 -13.66
C GLU A 43 12.66 -6.36 -14.74
N THR A 44 13.31 -5.20 -14.85
CA THR A 44 13.04 -4.21 -15.90
C THR A 44 14.28 -4.02 -16.75
N ARG A 45 14.17 -3.24 -17.84
CA ARG A 45 15.32 -2.90 -18.70
C ARG A 45 16.47 -2.26 -17.91
N ASP A 46 16.12 -1.48 -16.89
CA ASP A 46 17.06 -0.64 -16.14
C ASP A 46 17.37 -1.18 -14.71
N GLY A 47 17.01 -2.44 -14.47
CA GLY A 47 17.27 -3.13 -13.21
C GLY A 47 15.99 -3.62 -12.52
N VAL A 48 16.14 -4.09 -11.29
CA VAL A 48 15.02 -4.67 -10.52
C VAL A 48 14.24 -3.58 -9.80
N VAL A 49 12.91 -3.64 -9.92
CA VAL A 49 11.96 -2.88 -9.10
C VAL A 49 11.36 -3.82 -8.07
N THR A 50 11.44 -3.46 -6.80
CA THR A 50 10.83 -4.23 -5.71
C THR A 50 9.40 -3.79 -5.49
N ILE A 51 8.47 -4.73 -5.50
CA ILE A 51 7.05 -4.50 -5.22
C ILE A 51 6.75 -4.99 -3.81
N PHE A 52 6.17 -4.14 -2.99
CA PHE A 52 5.62 -4.46 -1.68
C PHE A 52 4.09 -4.37 -1.78
N ALA A 53 3.43 -5.52 -1.83
CA ALA A 53 1.98 -5.58 -1.85
C ALA A 53 1.43 -5.73 -0.43
N LEU A 54 0.43 -4.93 -0.08
CA LEU A 54 -0.20 -4.89 1.24
C LEU A 54 -1.72 -4.97 1.15
N HIS A 55 -2.35 -5.34 2.27
CA HIS A 55 -3.77 -5.19 2.48
C HIS A 55 -4.03 -4.92 3.97
N LEU A 56 -4.22 -3.66 4.32
CA LEU A 56 -4.39 -3.23 5.72
C LEU A 56 -5.77 -3.61 6.28
N LYS A 57 -5.94 -3.49 7.59
CA LYS A 57 -7.19 -3.80 8.29
C LYS A 57 -8.37 -3.01 7.73
N SER A 58 -9.46 -3.71 7.46
CA SER A 58 -10.73 -3.07 7.04
C SER A 58 -11.30 -2.16 8.12
N ARG A 59 -12.22 -1.26 7.71
CA ARG A 59 -12.93 -0.37 8.65
C ARG A 59 -13.90 -1.12 9.56
N LEU A 60 -14.28 -2.35 9.21
CA LEU A 60 -15.14 -3.17 10.05
C LEU A 60 -14.41 -3.56 11.33
N THR A 61 -14.95 -3.17 12.46
CA THR A 61 -14.44 -3.47 13.80
C THR A 61 -15.58 -3.52 14.80
N GLU A 62 -15.43 -4.34 15.82
CA GLU A 62 -16.26 -4.38 17.00
C GLU A 62 -15.59 -3.65 18.18
N ASN A 63 -14.41 -3.08 17.96
CA ASN A 63 -13.65 -2.41 19.00
C ASN A 63 -14.08 -0.94 19.11
N GLU A 64 -14.82 -0.62 20.16
CA GLU A 64 -15.31 0.73 20.44
C GLU A 64 -14.20 1.76 20.71
N SER A 65 -13.02 1.29 21.16
CA SER A 65 -11.86 2.16 21.40
C SER A 65 -11.14 2.57 20.10
N ASP A 66 -11.44 1.94 18.99
CA ASP A 66 -10.92 2.29 17.65
C ASP A 66 -12.01 2.14 16.59
N PRO A 67 -13.02 3.03 16.60
CA PRO A 67 -14.07 3.01 15.61
C PRO A 67 -13.52 3.09 14.19
N GLY A 68 -13.93 2.15 13.32
CA GLY A 68 -13.43 2.08 11.95
C GLY A 68 -11.97 1.65 11.82
N SER A 69 -11.32 1.15 12.89
CA SER A 69 -9.95 0.61 12.91
C SER A 69 -8.87 1.58 12.40
N SER A 70 -9.04 2.87 12.59
CA SER A 70 -8.12 3.88 12.03
C SER A 70 -6.76 3.90 12.74
N VAL A 71 -6.75 3.71 14.07
CA VAL A 71 -5.52 3.61 14.87
C VAL A 71 -4.75 2.35 14.48
N ARG A 72 -5.47 1.22 14.36
CA ARG A 72 -4.88 -0.05 13.93
C ARG A 72 -4.24 0.06 12.55
N ARG A 73 -4.97 0.59 11.55
CA ARG A 73 -4.42 0.75 10.20
C ARG A 73 -3.17 1.61 10.15
N ALA A 74 -3.15 2.72 10.90
CA ALA A 74 -1.97 3.57 10.99
C ALA A 74 -0.77 2.83 11.60
N ALA A 75 -1.00 1.98 12.60
CA ALA A 75 0.04 1.16 13.22
C ALA A 75 0.52 0.04 12.29
N GLU A 76 -0.40 -0.64 11.57
CA GLU A 76 -0.05 -1.61 10.52
C GLU A 76 0.80 -0.96 9.42
N ALA A 77 0.38 0.20 8.92
CA ALA A 77 1.12 0.96 7.90
C ALA A 77 2.53 1.36 8.38
N THR A 78 2.66 1.71 9.67
CA THR A 78 3.95 2.01 10.29
C THR A 78 4.88 0.79 10.30
N ALA A 79 4.36 -0.39 10.68
CA ALA A 79 5.13 -1.64 10.67
C ALA A 79 5.55 -2.04 9.25
N VAL A 80 4.66 -1.88 8.27
CA VAL A 80 4.97 -2.08 6.85
C VAL A 80 6.08 -1.14 6.40
N ARG A 81 5.96 0.16 6.66
CA ARG A 81 6.98 1.15 6.32
C ARG A 81 8.35 0.79 6.90
N ASP A 82 8.39 0.39 8.15
CA ASP A 82 9.65 0.07 8.83
C ASP A 82 10.29 -1.18 8.21
N ARG A 83 9.49 -2.16 7.78
CA ARG A 83 9.99 -3.30 7.01
C ARG A 83 10.49 -2.87 5.63
N VAL A 84 9.77 -2.02 4.91
CA VAL A 84 10.23 -1.48 3.62
C VAL A 84 11.57 -0.77 3.78
N LEU A 85 11.74 0.06 4.81
CA LEU A 85 13.01 0.73 5.10
C LEU A 85 14.14 -0.24 5.49
N ALA A 86 13.83 -1.32 6.20
CA ALA A 86 14.82 -2.36 6.50
C ALA A 86 15.29 -3.10 5.23
N ARG A 87 14.44 -3.21 4.21
CA ARG A 87 14.77 -3.82 2.91
C ARG A 87 15.40 -2.83 1.94
N CYS A 88 15.00 -1.57 2.00
CA CYS A 88 15.40 -0.48 1.12
C CYS A 88 15.78 0.74 1.98
N PRO A 89 16.96 0.76 2.63
CA PRO A 89 17.31 1.77 3.62
C PRO A 89 17.50 3.17 3.04
N GLU A 90 17.75 3.27 1.73
CA GLU A 90 17.98 4.53 1.02
C GLU A 90 16.86 4.82 0.01
N PRO A 91 15.69 5.31 0.44
CA PRO A 91 14.53 5.53 -0.44
C PRO A 91 14.80 6.49 -1.60
N ALA A 92 15.75 7.42 -1.43
CA ALA A 92 16.12 8.39 -2.45
C ALA A 92 16.77 7.73 -3.69
N SER A 93 17.41 6.58 -3.53
CA SER A 93 18.04 5.83 -4.62
C SER A 93 17.41 4.46 -4.87
N ALA A 94 16.67 3.93 -3.91
CA ALA A 94 16.01 2.63 -4.03
C ALA A 94 14.85 2.69 -5.03
N ARG A 95 14.59 1.55 -5.68
CA ARG A 95 13.52 1.39 -6.68
C ARG A 95 12.48 0.44 -6.16
N PHE A 96 11.47 0.98 -5.49
CA PHE A 96 10.36 0.17 -4.98
C PHE A 96 9.01 0.84 -5.15
N ILE A 97 7.98 0.02 -5.11
CA ILE A 97 6.57 0.38 -5.13
C ILE A 97 5.91 -0.26 -3.91
N ILE A 98 5.11 0.50 -3.17
CA ILE A 98 4.18 -0.03 -2.17
C ILE A 98 2.79 0.09 -2.76
N VAL A 99 2.04 -1.00 -2.83
CA VAL A 99 0.74 -1.03 -3.52
C VAL A 99 -0.26 -1.93 -2.80
N GLY A 100 -1.53 -1.58 -2.85
CA GLY A 100 -2.62 -2.44 -2.40
C GLY A 100 -3.75 -1.72 -1.72
N ASP A 101 -4.66 -2.51 -1.16
CA ASP A 101 -5.82 -2.03 -0.42
C ASP A 101 -5.39 -1.50 0.97
N CYS A 102 -5.33 -0.19 1.10
CA CYS A 102 -5.06 0.49 2.37
C CYS A 102 -6.31 0.57 3.26
N ASN A 103 -7.49 0.21 2.77
CA ASN A 103 -8.79 0.39 3.45
C ASN A 103 -9.00 1.81 4.00
N ASP A 104 -8.28 2.79 3.45
CA ASP A 104 -8.29 4.18 3.89
C ASP A 104 -7.94 5.14 2.75
N GLY A 105 -8.33 6.40 2.88
CA GLY A 105 -8.11 7.40 1.86
C GLY A 105 -6.70 7.98 1.85
N ARG A 106 -6.39 8.71 0.77
CA ARG A 106 -5.08 9.33 0.53
C ARG A 106 -4.59 10.27 1.64
N ASN A 107 -5.50 10.88 2.38
CA ASN A 107 -5.20 11.84 3.45
C ASN A 107 -5.20 11.19 4.85
N SER A 108 -5.26 9.87 4.93
CA SER A 108 -5.29 9.14 6.19
C SER A 108 -3.93 9.07 6.87
N ARG A 109 -3.95 8.76 8.18
CA ARG A 109 -2.72 8.50 8.95
C ARG A 109 -1.95 7.29 8.40
N ALA A 110 -2.65 6.28 7.89
CA ALA A 110 -2.04 5.11 7.27
C ALA A 110 -1.28 5.49 5.99
N ALA A 111 -1.89 6.28 5.11
CA ALA A 111 -1.23 6.78 3.91
C ALA A 111 -0.04 7.69 4.24
N ALA A 112 -0.18 8.57 5.23
CA ALA A 112 0.92 9.43 5.67
C ALA A 112 2.10 8.62 6.24
N ALA A 113 1.82 7.52 6.99
CA ALA A 113 2.86 6.66 7.53
C ALA A 113 3.69 5.97 6.43
N LEU A 114 3.07 5.57 5.31
CA LEU A 114 3.77 4.97 4.17
C LEU A 114 4.61 5.98 3.38
N GLN A 115 4.25 7.25 3.43
CA GLN A 115 4.96 8.31 2.69
C GLN A 115 6.20 8.84 3.41
N ARG A 116 6.20 8.87 4.75
CA ARG A 116 7.31 9.51 5.49
C ARG A 116 7.55 8.92 6.88
N ARG A 117 8.78 9.13 7.36
CA ARG A 117 9.20 8.86 8.74
C ARG A 117 9.83 10.13 9.30
N GLY A 118 9.05 10.84 10.11
CA GLY A 118 9.44 12.19 10.55
C GLY A 118 9.61 13.13 9.35
N LYS A 119 10.81 13.68 9.17
CA LYS A 119 11.14 14.56 8.03
C LYS A 119 11.62 13.82 6.79
N VAL A 120 11.89 12.50 6.89
CA VAL A 120 12.40 11.69 5.79
C VAL A 120 11.25 11.27 4.89
N GLU A 121 11.32 11.63 3.63
CA GLU A 121 10.42 11.16 2.58
C GLU A 121 10.82 9.75 2.14
N ILE A 122 9.86 8.83 2.08
CA ILE A 122 10.07 7.43 1.77
C ILE A 122 9.50 7.09 0.41
N ALA A 123 8.24 7.46 0.20
CA ALA A 123 7.55 7.19 -1.04
C ALA A 123 6.51 8.26 -1.33
N ASN A 124 6.25 8.47 -2.60
CA ASN A 124 5.30 9.45 -3.10
C ASN A 124 4.01 8.73 -3.50
N LEU A 125 2.90 9.14 -2.92
CA LEU A 125 1.58 8.67 -3.34
C LEU A 125 1.27 9.21 -4.74
N LEU A 126 1.06 8.32 -5.70
CA LEU A 126 0.67 8.73 -7.05
C LEU A 126 -0.81 9.15 -7.08
N PRO A 127 -1.13 10.27 -7.75
CA PRO A 127 -2.49 10.51 -8.19
C PRO A 127 -2.95 9.35 -9.07
N ALA A 128 -4.24 9.06 -9.11
CA ALA A 128 -4.78 8.07 -10.04
C ALA A 128 -6.20 8.47 -10.45
N ALA A 129 -6.51 8.22 -11.71
CA ALA A 129 -7.85 8.40 -12.26
C ALA A 129 -8.10 7.35 -13.35
N ASP A 130 -9.37 7.11 -13.64
CA ASP A 130 -9.82 6.33 -14.78
C ASP A 130 -9.91 7.20 -16.05
N SER A 131 -10.41 6.62 -17.15
CA SER A 131 -10.58 7.32 -18.43
C SER A 131 -11.56 8.51 -18.37
N ARG A 132 -12.39 8.57 -17.34
CA ARG A 132 -13.38 9.64 -17.10
C ARG A 132 -12.90 10.69 -16.11
N GLY A 133 -11.69 10.52 -15.56
CA GLY A 133 -11.14 11.37 -14.50
C GLY A 133 -11.61 11.02 -13.10
N GLU A 134 -12.28 9.88 -12.90
CA GLU A 134 -12.72 9.42 -11.60
C GLU A 134 -11.62 8.62 -10.89
N ALA A 135 -11.46 8.83 -9.60
CA ALA A 135 -10.35 8.27 -8.83
C ALA A 135 -10.75 7.18 -7.83
N TRP A 136 -12.02 6.77 -7.81
CA TRP A 136 -12.47 5.76 -6.86
C TRP A 136 -12.10 4.33 -7.31
N THR A 137 -11.84 3.46 -6.32
CA THR A 137 -11.54 2.03 -6.53
C THR A 137 -12.50 1.13 -5.75
N HIS A 138 -13.33 1.72 -4.89
CA HIS A 138 -14.28 1.01 -4.05
C HIS A 138 -15.62 1.74 -4.01
N ALA A 139 -16.70 1.01 -4.33
CA ALA A 139 -18.07 1.46 -4.20
C ALA A 139 -18.76 0.74 -3.03
N TYR A 140 -19.25 1.47 -2.04
CA TYR A 140 -20.02 0.91 -0.94
C TYR A 140 -21.49 1.16 -1.16
N ARG A 141 -22.20 0.11 -1.59
CA ARG A 141 -23.59 0.21 -2.06
C ARG A 141 -24.60 0.61 -1.00
N ARG A 142 -24.29 0.38 0.30
CA ARG A 142 -25.24 0.61 1.39
C ARG A 142 -25.51 2.09 1.63
N ASP A 143 -24.53 2.95 1.43
CA ASP A 143 -24.63 4.40 1.60
C ASP A 143 -24.27 5.17 0.32
N GLU A 144 -24.20 4.45 -0.82
CA GLU A 144 -23.89 4.99 -2.15
C GLU A 144 -22.59 5.80 -2.17
N SER A 145 -21.62 5.43 -1.32
CA SER A 145 -20.35 6.14 -1.24
C SER A 145 -19.26 5.50 -2.12
N TYR A 146 -18.45 6.38 -2.69
CA TYR A 146 -17.29 6.01 -3.52
C TYR A 146 -16.01 6.47 -2.85
N SER A 147 -15.01 5.62 -2.81
CA SER A 147 -13.72 5.95 -2.18
C SER A 147 -12.56 5.31 -2.91
N ARG A 148 -11.42 5.99 -2.89
CA ARG A 148 -10.15 5.42 -3.32
C ARG A 148 -9.44 4.84 -2.10
N VAL A 149 -9.42 3.53 -2.00
CA VAL A 149 -8.77 2.79 -0.91
C VAL A 149 -7.55 2.01 -1.37
N ASP A 150 -7.45 1.73 -2.68
CA ASP A 150 -6.29 1.14 -3.32
C ASP A 150 -5.31 2.25 -3.70
N LEU A 151 -4.13 2.19 -3.11
CA LEU A 151 -3.13 3.24 -3.20
C LEU A 151 -1.83 2.68 -3.78
N ILE A 152 -1.13 3.52 -4.55
CA ILE A 152 0.19 3.21 -5.11
C ILE A 152 1.16 4.28 -4.63
N PHE A 153 2.22 3.87 -3.96
CA PHE A 153 3.31 4.71 -3.53
C PHE A 153 4.59 4.28 -4.24
N VAL A 154 5.34 5.23 -4.75
CA VAL A 154 6.62 5.00 -5.41
C VAL A 154 7.74 5.62 -4.62
N SER A 155 8.85 4.91 -4.44
CA SER A 155 10.05 5.46 -3.82
C SER A 155 10.51 6.72 -4.53
N THR A 156 11.15 7.63 -3.82
CA THR A 156 11.72 8.84 -4.39
C THR A 156 12.69 8.54 -5.54
N GLY A 157 13.50 7.47 -5.39
CA GLY A 157 14.44 7.01 -6.43
C GLY A 157 13.77 6.45 -7.69
N LEU A 158 12.50 6.04 -7.63
CA LEU A 158 11.75 5.52 -8.78
C LEU A 158 10.84 6.59 -9.43
N LEU A 159 10.56 7.70 -8.74
CA LEU A 159 9.54 8.67 -9.17
C LEU A 159 9.82 9.26 -10.56
N SER A 160 11.08 9.45 -10.93
CA SER A 160 11.44 9.96 -12.25
C SER A 160 11.15 8.99 -13.42
N TRP A 161 10.87 7.72 -13.11
CA TRP A 161 10.55 6.70 -14.10
C TRP A 161 9.05 6.54 -14.34
N VAL A 162 8.24 7.18 -13.49
CA VAL A 162 6.78 7.13 -13.61
C VAL A 162 6.33 8.10 -14.71
N VAL A 163 5.79 7.55 -15.78
CA VAL A 163 5.25 8.34 -16.90
C VAL A 163 4.06 9.16 -16.39
N GLY A 164 4.06 10.47 -16.68
CA GLY A 164 3.01 11.37 -16.23
C GLY A 164 2.95 11.62 -14.72
N ARG A 165 3.76 10.90 -13.92
CA ARG A 165 3.72 10.91 -12.45
C ARG A 165 2.35 10.57 -11.87
N GLU A 166 1.62 9.73 -12.56
CA GLU A 166 0.28 9.28 -12.17
C GLU A 166 0.12 7.77 -12.39
N ALA A 167 -0.89 7.19 -11.76
CA ALA A 167 -1.36 5.84 -11.98
C ALA A 167 -2.69 5.89 -12.74
N HIS A 168 -3.01 4.84 -13.47
CA HIS A 168 -4.29 4.70 -14.16
C HIS A 168 -5.18 3.68 -13.45
N VAL A 169 -6.43 4.06 -13.19
CA VAL A 169 -7.47 3.13 -12.75
C VAL A 169 -8.11 2.54 -14.00
N HIS A 170 -7.92 1.24 -14.21
CA HIS A 170 -8.54 0.56 -15.34
C HIS A 170 -10.04 0.35 -15.07
N ASP A 171 -10.86 1.11 -15.75
CA ASP A 171 -12.26 0.83 -15.95
C ASP A 171 -12.33 -0.23 -17.06
N LEU A 172 -12.82 -1.42 -16.73
CA LEU A 172 -13.00 -2.45 -17.73
C LEU A 172 -13.90 -1.90 -18.85
N PRO A 173 -13.50 -2.07 -20.13
CA PRO A 173 -14.42 -1.78 -21.21
C PRO A 173 -15.67 -2.62 -20.99
N GLU A 174 -16.82 -2.02 -21.16
CA GLU A 174 -18.09 -2.73 -21.15
C GLU A 174 -17.98 -3.89 -22.16
N VAL A 175 -18.16 -5.09 -21.65
CA VAL A 175 -18.20 -6.32 -22.46
C VAL A 175 -19.55 -6.44 -23.13
#